data_843de38e6022f3a442a0ce9e3e484139
#
_entry.id   843de38e6022f3a442a0ce9e3e484139
#
_cell.length_a   1.000
_cell.length_b   1.000
_cell.length_c   1.000
_cell.angle_alpha   90.00
_cell.angle_beta   90.00
_cell.angle_gamma   90.00
#
_symmetry.space_group_name_H-M   'P 1'
#
loop_
_entity.id
_entity.type
_entity.pdbx_description
1 polymer ?
#
loop_
_entity_poly.entity_id
_entity_poly.type
_entity_poly.pdbx_seq_one_letter_code
_entity_poly.pdbx_strand_id
1 'polypeptide(L)'
;MRISRFAALLLACALLVLPAAGLAASTSLSVAIVADDHLALRPLELNHRDVVSLLNLVYEGLFEIDDNYQPQPKLAYAYSFSNDGRKVQVTLRDDISFHNGQTLTSADVVATLDYMLELAGFNENLDSEVPVADRGLYYSTFYSIKSWEATDEQTIVFTLRRASYGSLYALTFPILPASQVAADMPAGTGPYKYDGYEQGSAIWLTANDGWWNLPPQVRYVRASIYDTAEQALNAFDTQSVDIAMTRSINASRYSGSLNTFSITARTRQLEV
;
A
#
# COMPACT_ATOMS: atom_id res chain seq x y z
N MET A 1 -34.71 -0.93 -66.75
CA MET A 1 -34.93 -0.99 -65.31
C MET A 1 -33.65 -0.39 -64.62
N ARG A 2 -33.73 0.90 -64.24
CA ARG A 2 -32.60 1.64 -63.65
C ARG A 2 -32.74 1.53 -62.15
N ILE A 3 -31.97 0.61 -61.52
CA ILE A 3 -31.84 0.54 -60.08
C ILE A 3 -30.85 1.63 -59.69
N SER A 4 -31.30 2.56 -58.87
CA SER A 4 -30.65 3.81 -58.59
C SER A 4 -29.30 3.55 -57.85
N ARG A 5 -28.26 4.22 -58.33
CA ARG A 5 -26.90 4.27 -57.71
C ARG A 5 -26.87 4.85 -56.28
N PHE A 6 -28.02 5.36 -55.84
CA PHE A 6 -28.20 5.92 -54.48
C PHE A 6 -28.38 4.88 -53.39
N ALA A 7 -28.93 3.68 -53.71
CA ALA A 7 -29.11 2.61 -52.73
C ALA A 7 -27.79 1.92 -52.36
N ALA A 8 -26.82 1.90 -53.26
CA ALA A 8 -25.50 1.31 -53.01
C ALA A 8 -24.59 2.19 -52.14
N LEU A 9 -24.82 3.53 -52.17
CA LEU A 9 -24.02 4.46 -51.38
C LEU A 9 -24.44 4.50 -49.90
N LEU A 10 -25.74 4.28 -49.62
CA LEU A 10 -26.25 4.20 -48.25
C LEU A 10 -25.88 2.89 -47.52
N LEU A 11 -25.73 1.80 -48.29
CA LEU A 11 -25.27 0.54 -47.70
C LEU A 11 -23.77 0.53 -47.38
N ALA A 12 -22.97 1.29 -48.12
CA ALA A 12 -21.53 1.43 -47.84
C ALA A 12 -21.23 2.34 -46.64
N CYS A 13 -22.08 3.33 -46.35
CA CYS A 13 -21.95 4.18 -45.17
C CYS A 13 -22.42 3.51 -43.86
N ALA A 14 -23.35 2.53 -43.95
CA ALA A 14 -23.82 1.81 -42.76
C ALA A 14 -22.82 0.77 -42.24
N LEU A 15 -21.82 0.38 -43.03
CA LEU A 15 -20.75 -0.57 -42.62
C LEU A 15 -19.55 0.10 -41.99
N LEU A 16 -19.48 1.44 -41.89
CA LEU A 16 -18.35 2.19 -41.31
C LEU A 16 -18.61 2.69 -39.90
N VAL A 17 -19.75 2.36 -39.32
CA VAL A 17 -20.06 2.64 -37.90
C VAL A 17 -20.20 1.31 -37.13
N LEU A 18 -19.27 0.41 -37.33
CA LEU A 18 -19.01 -0.57 -36.26
C LEU A 18 -18.31 0.22 -35.16
N PRO A 19 -18.89 0.31 -33.94
CA PRO A 19 -18.08 0.77 -32.83
C PRO A 19 -16.86 -0.15 -32.83
N ALA A 20 -15.66 0.42 -32.89
CA ALA A 20 -14.47 -0.30 -32.53
C ALA A 20 -14.76 -0.82 -31.11
N ALA A 21 -15.09 -2.11 -31.02
CA ALA A 21 -15.04 -2.80 -29.74
C ALA A 21 -13.58 -2.64 -29.31
N GLY A 22 -13.33 -1.58 -28.54
CA GLY A 22 -12.05 -1.44 -27.88
C GLY A 22 -11.84 -2.77 -27.20
N LEU A 23 -10.74 -3.41 -27.48
CA LEU A 23 -10.24 -4.53 -26.68
C LEU A 23 -10.36 -4.02 -25.26
N ALA A 24 -11.35 -4.52 -24.52
CA ALA A 24 -11.51 -4.19 -23.11
C ALA A 24 -10.19 -4.62 -22.50
N ALA A 25 -9.39 -3.64 -22.09
CA ALA A 25 -8.16 -3.92 -21.37
C ALA A 25 -8.52 -4.89 -20.25
N SER A 26 -7.75 -5.95 -20.06
CA SER A 26 -7.99 -6.90 -18.99
C SER A 26 -8.23 -6.12 -17.70
N THR A 27 -9.43 -6.23 -17.15
CA THR A 27 -9.80 -5.52 -15.92
C THR A 27 -9.24 -6.24 -14.69
N SER A 28 -8.51 -7.33 -14.88
CA SER A 28 -7.91 -8.15 -13.84
C SER A 28 -6.40 -8.29 -14.03
N LEU A 29 -5.69 -8.34 -12.92
CA LEU A 29 -4.25 -8.56 -12.84
C LEU A 29 -3.97 -9.69 -11.85
N SER A 30 -3.15 -10.64 -12.26
CA SER A 30 -2.68 -11.73 -11.40
C SER A 30 -1.21 -11.53 -11.03
N VAL A 31 -0.92 -11.62 -9.73
CA VAL A 31 0.42 -11.37 -9.15
C VAL A 31 0.84 -12.59 -8.34
N ALA A 32 2.09 -13.03 -8.49
CA ALA A 32 2.68 -14.01 -7.60
C ALA A 32 3.34 -13.32 -6.40
N ILE A 33 3.02 -13.77 -5.20
CA ILE A 33 3.69 -13.38 -3.96
C ILE A 33 4.24 -14.62 -3.26
N VAL A 34 5.36 -14.45 -2.55
CA VAL A 34 5.92 -15.53 -1.72
C VAL A 34 5.54 -15.23 -0.28
N ALA A 35 4.87 -16.17 0.38
CA ALA A 35 4.46 -16.05 1.78
C ALA A 35 4.21 -17.42 2.41
N ASP A 36 4.19 -17.45 3.75
CA ASP A 36 3.88 -18.64 4.50
C ASP A 36 2.38 -19.02 4.44
N ASP A 37 2.05 -20.29 4.58
CA ASP A 37 0.68 -20.83 4.56
C ASP A 37 -0.25 -20.20 5.62
N HIS A 38 0.31 -19.72 6.73
CA HIS A 38 -0.42 -19.20 7.88
C HIS A 38 -0.27 -17.68 8.01
N LEU A 39 -0.66 -16.95 6.98
CA LEU A 39 -0.55 -15.50 6.95
C LEU A 39 -1.76 -14.85 7.65
N ALA A 40 -1.56 -14.22 8.80
CA ALA A 40 -2.52 -13.29 9.36
C ALA A 40 -2.40 -11.95 8.63
N LEU A 41 -3.52 -11.43 8.08
CA LEU A 41 -3.52 -10.18 7.33
C LEU A 41 -3.74 -8.98 8.27
N ARG A 42 -2.84 -8.83 9.25
CA ARG A 42 -2.79 -7.72 10.19
C ARG A 42 -1.67 -6.76 9.76
N PRO A 43 -1.97 -5.64 9.13
CA PRO A 43 -0.97 -4.80 8.46
C PRO A 43 0.11 -4.28 9.39
N LEU A 44 -0.18 -4.06 10.67
CA LEU A 44 0.80 -3.59 11.66
C LEU A 44 1.66 -4.71 12.27
N GLU A 45 1.29 -5.97 12.10
CA GLU A 45 2.04 -7.13 12.64
C GLU A 45 2.83 -7.86 11.55
N LEU A 46 2.59 -7.54 10.28
CA LEU A 46 3.24 -8.19 9.15
C LEU A 46 4.66 -7.68 8.93
N ASN A 47 5.59 -8.62 8.83
CA ASN A 47 6.96 -8.37 8.43
C ASN A 47 7.32 -9.02 7.08
N HIS A 48 6.34 -9.67 6.44
CA HIS A 48 6.53 -10.37 5.17
C HIS A 48 6.52 -9.37 4.00
N ARG A 49 7.67 -9.15 3.40
CA ARG A 49 7.89 -8.05 2.46
C ARG A 49 6.95 -8.02 1.25
N ASP A 50 6.72 -9.18 0.61
CA ASP A 50 5.89 -9.23 -0.60
C ASP A 50 4.43 -8.93 -0.25
N VAL A 51 3.98 -9.44 0.90
CA VAL A 51 2.64 -9.16 1.43
C VAL A 51 2.50 -7.69 1.81
N VAL A 52 3.47 -7.12 2.54
CA VAL A 52 3.47 -5.68 2.87
C VAL A 52 3.43 -4.83 1.60
N SER A 53 4.17 -5.21 0.55
CA SER A 53 4.13 -4.50 -0.73
C SER A 53 2.75 -4.57 -1.40
N LEU A 54 2.06 -5.72 -1.33
CA LEU A 54 0.68 -5.86 -1.80
C LEU A 54 -0.28 -5.01 -0.95
N LEU A 55 -0.10 -5.01 0.37
CA LEU A 55 -0.98 -4.30 1.30
C LEU A 55 -0.88 -2.77 1.21
N ASN A 56 0.18 -2.23 0.62
CA ASN A 56 0.27 -0.81 0.26
C ASN A 56 -0.79 -0.39 -0.78
N LEU A 57 -1.45 -1.34 -1.44
CA LEU A 57 -2.62 -1.06 -2.27
C LEU A 57 -3.91 -0.87 -1.44
N VAL A 58 -3.93 -1.38 -0.20
CA VAL A 58 -5.09 -1.37 0.69
C VAL A 58 -4.97 -0.30 1.77
N TYR A 59 -3.76 -0.09 2.27
CA TYR A 59 -3.48 0.79 3.41
C TYR A 59 -2.56 1.93 3.03
N GLU A 60 -2.82 3.10 3.58
CA GLU A 60 -2.00 4.30 3.38
C GLU A 60 -1.53 4.84 4.72
N GLY A 61 -0.36 5.48 4.71
CA GLY A 61 0.20 6.19 5.85
C GLY A 61 -0.06 7.70 5.81
N LEU A 62 0.35 8.43 6.84
CA LEU A 62 0.33 9.89 6.81
C LEU A 62 1.21 10.43 5.70
N PHE A 63 2.34 9.76 5.48
CA PHE A 63 3.29 10.06 4.40
C PHE A 63 3.58 8.79 3.60
N GLU A 64 4.02 8.96 2.36
CA GLU A 64 4.59 7.92 1.51
C GLU A 64 6.01 8.31 1.09
N ILE A 65 6.81 7.35 0.67
CA ILE A 65 8.16 7.60 0.17
C ILE A 65 8.10 7.60 -1.36
N ASP A 66 8.51 8.71 -1.97
CA ASP A 66 8.55 8.86 -3.43
C ASP A 66 9.76 8.12 -4.05
N ASP A 67 9.83 8.13 -5.39
CA ASP A 67 10.91 7.50 -6.17
C ASP A 67 12.29 8.14 -5.91
N ASN A 68 12.34 9.33 -5.33
CA ASN A 68 13.57 10.01 -4.91
C ASN A 68 13.91 9.72 -3.44
N TYR A 69 13.20 8.78 -2.81
CA TYR A 69 13.34 8.43 -1.40
C TYR A 69 13.02 9.60 -0.45
N GLN A 70 12.11 10.50 -0.84
CA GLN A 70 11.67 11.61 -0.01
C GLN A 70 10.25 11.37 0.52
N PRO A 71 9.97 11.72 1.80
CA PRO A 71 8.63 11.60 2.35
C PRO A 71 7.72 12.67 1.73
N GLN A 72 6.60 12.22 1.16
CA GLN A 72 5.55 13.06 0.59
C GLN A 72 4.27 12.89 1.40
N PRO A 73 3.48 13.96 1.61
CA PRO A 73 2.18 13.84 2.24
C PRO A 73 1.25 12.90 1.48
N LYS A 74 0.56 12.00 2.20
CA LYS A 74 -0.44 11.05 1.66
C LYS A 74 -1.81 11.29 2.29
N LEU A 75 -2.08 10.73 3.48
CA LEU A 75 -3.25 11.06 4.28
C LEU A 75 -3.10 12.41 5.00
N ALA A 76 -1.87 12.90 5.15
CA ALA A 76 -1.61 14.26 5.56
C ALA A 76 -1.95 15.22 4.40
N TYR A 77 -2.71 16.28 4.69
CA TYR A 77 -2.92 17.41 3.78
C TYR A 77 -1.76 18.39 3.86
N ALA A 78 -1.32 18.69 5.08
CA ALA A 78 -0.22 19.62 5.36
C ALA A 78 0.54 19.23 6.63
N TYR A 79 1.75 19.73 6.75
CA TYR A 79 2.53 19.61 7.97
C TYR A 79 3.41 20.83 8.21
N SER A 80 3.77 21.06 9.47
CA SER A 80 4.71 22.13 9.85
C SER A 80 5.56 21.70 11.03
N PHE A 81 6.81 22.17 11.05
CA PHE A 81 7.71 22.02 12.19
C PHE A 81 7.67 23.25 13.09
N SER A 82 7.77 23.04 14.40
CA SER A 82 8.03 24.14 15.35
C SER A 82 9.40 24.77 15.07
N ASN A 83 9.60 26.02 15.53
CA ASN A 83 10.84 26.75 15.33
C ASN A 83 12.09 26.03 15.83
N ASP A 84 11.94 25.23 16.89
CA ASP A 84 13.03 24.41 17.48
C ASP A 84 13.16 23.02 16.82
N GLY A 85 12.31 22.70 15.83
CA GLY A 85 12.29 21.44 15.09
C GLY A 85 11.90 20.22 15.94
N ARG A 86 11.38 20.42 17.16
CA ARG A 86 11.02 19.33 18.09
C ARG A 86 9.56 18.92 18.06
N LYS A 87 8.72 19.65 17.33
CA LYS A 87 7.32 19.28 17.12
C LYS A 87 7.03 19.25 15.63
N VAL A 88 6.21 18.31 15.22
CA VAL A 88 5.61 18.22 13.90
C VAL A 88 4.11 18.25 14.08
N GLN A 89 3.47 19.29 13.57
CA GLN A 89 2.03 19.32 13.45
C GLN A 89 1.65 18.79 12.08
N VAL A 90 0.74 17.83 12.04
CA VAL A 90 0.20 17.22 10.83
C VAL A 90 -1.30 17.48 10.78
N THR A 91 -1.76 18.04 9.68
CA THR A 91 -3.18 18.23 9.38
C THR A 91 -3.59 17.13 8.40
N LEU A 92 -4.63 16.37 8.75
CA LEU A 92 -5.19 15.31 7.91
C LEU A 92 -5.99 15.91 6.75
N ARG A 93 -6.15 15.16 5.68
CA ARG A 93 -7.14 15.44 4.64
C ARG A 93 -8.55 15.23 5.23
N ASP A 94 -9.50 16.01 4.75
CA ASP A 94 -10.90 15.96 5.18
C ASP A 94 -11.80 15.14 4.24
N ASP A 95 -11.26 14.72 3.10
CA ASP A 95 -11.92 13.96 2.04
C ASP A 95 -11.66 12.44 2.10
N ILE A 96 -11.04 11.94 3.17
CA ILE A 96 -10.68 10.53 3.32
C ILE A 96 -11.76 9.75 4.05
N SER A 97 -12.14 8.62 3.45
CA SER A 97 -12.94 7.59 4.11
C SER A 97 -12.26 6.24 4.03
N PHE A 98 -12.34 5.48 5.11
CA PHE A 98 -11.98 4.07 5.10
C PHE A 98 -12.93 3.25 4.21
N HIS A 99 -12.52 2.06 3.82
CA HIS A 99 -13.32 1.15 2.97
C HIS A 99 -14.68 0.76 3.57
N ASN A 100 -14.84 0.87 4.87
CA ASN A 100 -16.10 0.65 5.60
C ASN A 100 -17.01 1.91 5.64
N GLY A 101 -16.59 3.01 5.01
CA GLY A 101 -17.32 4.27 4.96
C GLY A 101 -17.11 5.21 6.16
N GLN A 102 -16.33 4.82 7.16
CA GLN A 102 -15.96 5.68 8.28
C GLN A 102 -14.99 6.77 7.80
N THR A 103 -15.21 8.02 8.20
CA THR A 103 -14.30 9.13 7.93
C THR A 103 -13.02 9.00 8.75
N LEU A 104 -11.87 9.27 8.15
CA LEU A 104 -10.58 9.32 8.84
C LEU A 104 -10.53 10.51 9.79
N THR A 105 -10.12 10.26 11.03
CA THR A 105 -9.89 11.29 12.05
C THR A 105 -8.55 11.11 12.75
N SER A 106 -8.15 12.11 13.50
CA SER A 106 -6.96 12.06 14.35
C SER A 106 -7.03 10.95 15.41
N ALA A 107 -8.24 10.56 15.84
CA ALA A 107 -8.44 9.46 16.78
C ALA A 107 -7.98 8.10 16.19
N ASP A 108 -8.14 7.89 14.87
CA ASP A 108 -7.67 6.68 14.20
C ASP A 108 -6.14 6.61 14.16
N VAL A 109 -5.49 7.77 13.97
CA VAL A 109 -4.03 7.88 14.01
C VAL A 109 -3.51 7.62 15.42
N VAL A 110 -4.14 8.20 16.45
CA VAL A 110 -3.78 7.97 17.86
C VAL A 110 -3.93 6.49 18.20
N ALA A 111 -5.07 5.87 17.90
CA ALA A 111 -5.30 4.45 18.17
C ALA A 111 -4.30 3.55 17.46
N THR A 112 -3.95 3.88 16.21
CA THR A 112 -2.91 3.15 15.45
C THR A 112 -1.55 3.25 16.15
N LEU A 113 -1.16 4.44 16.60
CA LEU A 113 0.10 4.67 17.31
C LEU A 113 0.14 3.96 18.66
N ASP A 114 -0.96 3.99 19.41
CA ASP A 114 -1.06 3.33 20.71
C ASP A 114 -0.90 1.81 20.56
N TYR A 115 -1.53 1.23 19.54
CA TYR A 115 -1.35 -0.18 19.22
C TYR A 115 0.08 -0.53 18.74
N MET A 116 0.67 0.32 17.90
CA MET A 116 2.06 0.16 17.49
C MET A 116 3.04 0.26 18.67
N LEU A 117 2.73 1.10 19.67
CA LEU A 117 3.53 1.22 20.89
C LEU A 117 3.57 -0.10 21.66
N GLU A 118 2.42 -0.76 21.80
CA GLU A 118 2.32 -2.10 22.38
C GLU A 118 3.15 -3.11 21.58
N LEU A 119 2.97 -3.14 20.25
CA LEU A 119 3.75 -4.02 19.35
C LEU A 119 5.26 -3.77 19.38
N ALA A 120 5.68 -2.55 19.72
CA ALA A 120 7.09 -2.19 19.84
C ALA A 120 7.74 -2.67 21.17
N GLY A 121 6.92 -3.18 22.10
CA GLY A 121 7.36 -3.67 23.41
C GLY A 121 7.40 -2.60 24.49
N PHE A 122 6.85 -1.41 24.25
CA PHE A 122 6.75 -0.39 25.27
C PHE A 122 5.49 -0.59 26.11
N ASN A 123 5.64 -0.61 27.43
CA ASN A 123 4.52 -0.64 28.37
C ASN A 123 4.09 0.79 28.70
N GLU A 124 3.23 1.40 27.90
CA GLU A 124 2.62 2.73 28.13
C GLU A 124 3.61 3.89 28.35
N ASN A 125 4.92 3.64 28.47
CA ASN A 125 5.93 4.64 28.73
C ASN A 125 7.09 4.55 27.74
N LEU A 126 7.12 5.49 26.81
CA LEU A 126 8.18 5.63 25.81
C LEU A 126 9.57 5.95 26.40
N ASP A 127 9.65 6.37 27.65
CA ASP A 127 10.93 6.63 28.33
C ASP A 127 11.48 5.38 29.06
N SER A 128 10.72 4.24 29.04
CA SER A 128 11.20 2.96 29.55
C SER A 128 12.27 2.36 28.64
N GLU A 129 13.28 1.73 29.24
CA GLU A 129 14.22 0.92 28.47
C GLU A 129 13.53 -0.41 28.08
N VAL A 130 13.45 -0.67 26.77
CA VAL A 130 13.01 -1.95 26.25
C VAL A 130 14.24 -2.81 26.00
N PRO A 131 14.37 -3.99 26.66
CA PRO A 131 15.46 -4.93 26.41
C PRO A 131 15.52 -5.31 24.92
N VAL A 132 16.72 -5.53 24.39
CA VAL A 132 16.90 -5.83 22.95
C VAL A 132 16.06 -7.04 22.50
N ALA A 133 15.89 -8.04 23.39
CA ALA A 133 15.11 -9.24 23.11
C ALA A 133 13.58 -8.97 22.98
N ASP A 134 13.09 -7.88 23.57
CA ASP A 134 11.66 -7.56 23.64
C ASP A 134 11.27 -6.46 22.64
N ARG A 135 12.22 -5.98 21.82
CA ARG A 135 11.99 -4.94 20.82
C ARG A 135 11.20 -5.49 19.64
N GLY A 136 9.98 -5.01 19.49
CA GLY A 136 9.09 -5.37 18.37
C GLY A 136 9.33 -4.53 17.12
N LEU A 137 8.45 -4.73 16.13
CA LEU A 137 8.56 -4.19 14.77
C LEU A 137 8.75 -2.67 14.70
N TYR A 138 8.08 -1.90 15.55
CA TYR A 138 8.06 -0.44 15.48
C TYR A 138 8.98 0.24 16.51
N TYR A 139 9.86 -0.50 17.17
CA TYR A 139 10.76 0.06 18.17
C TYR A 139 11.55 1.27 17.63
N SER A 140 12.05 1.18 16.40
CA SER A 140 12.81 2.26 15.75
C SER A 140 11.98 3.50 15.47
N THR A 141 10.68 3.34 15.17
CA THR A 141 9.73 4.44 14.97
C THR A 141 9.64 5.29 16.23
N PHE A 142 9.44 4.66 17.38
CA PHE A 142 9.33 5.32 18.67
C PHE A 142 10.67 5.82 19.24
N TYR A 143 11.79 5.44 18.62
CA TYR A 143 13.08 6.06 18.95
C TYR A 143 13.13 7.54 18.55
N SER A 144 12.37 7.95 17.56
CA SER A 144 12.31 9.35 17.11
C SER A 144 11.15 10.13 17.73
N ILE A 145 10.04 9.47 18.04
CA ILE A 145 8.82 10.08 18.57
C ILE A 145 8.81 9.95 20.10
N LYS A 146 8.52 11.05 20.80
CA LYS A 146 8.37 11.09 22.25
C LYS A 146 6.91 11.00 22.70
N SER A 147 6.02 11.67 21.97
CA SER A 147 4.59 11.65 22.26
C SER A 147 3.81 12.15 21.05
N TRP A 148 2.51 11.88 21.04
CA TRP A 148 1.56 12.39 20.07
C TRP A 148 0.27 12.82 20.77
N GLU A 149 -0.39 13.79 20.18
CA GLU A 149 -1.63 14.36 20.74
C GLU A 149 -2.53 14.83 19.60
N ALA A 150 -3.78 14.37 19.58
CA ALA A 150 -4.81 14.92 18.72
C ALA A 150 -5.31 16.24 19.35
N THR A 151 -5.15 17.35 18.64
CA THR A 151 -5.62 18.66 19.09
C THR A 151 -7.05 18.97 18.65
N ASP A 152 -7.47 18.34 17.57
CA ASP A 152 -8.82 18.33 17.02
C ASP A 152 -9.01 17.09 16.12
N GLU A 153 -10.18 16.94 15.48
CA GLU A 153 -10.50 15.76 14.64
C GLU A 153 -9.56 15.58 13.44
N GLN A 154 -8.85 16.61 13.02
CA GLN A 154 -7.98 16.58 11.82
C GLN A 154 -6.52 16.94 12.10
N THR A 155 -6.19 17.29 13.34
CA THR A 155 -4.83 17.76 13.65
C THR A 155 -4.18 16.92 14.73
N ILE A 156 -2.95 16.49 14.45
CA ILE A 156 -2.11 15.71 15.36
C ILE A 156 -0.77 16.42 15.52
N VAL A 157 -0.30 16.52 16.74
CA VAL A 157 1.01 17.08 17.08
C VAL A 157 1.90 15.97 17.61
N PHE A 158 2.98 15.69 16.91
CA PHE A 158 4.04 14.78 17.34
C PHE A 158 5.13 15.58 18.05
N THR A 159 5.51 15.16 19.23
CA THR A 159 6.71 15.65 19.92
C THR A 159 7.86 14.70 19.64
N LEU A 160 8.99 15.21 19.19
CA LEU A 160 10.18 14.44 18.83
C LEU A 160 11.17 14.43 19.98
N ARG A 161 11.91 13.32 20.13
CA ARG A 161 13.02 13.23 21.10
C ARG A 161 14.17 14.18 20.77
N ARG A 162 14.42 14.41 19.48
CA ARG A 162 15.40 15.34 18.94
C ARG A 162 14.83 16.07 17.74
N ALA A 163 15.27 17.31 17.52
CA ALA A 163 14.94 18.04 16.31
C ALA A 163 15.41 17.25 15.08
N SER A 164 14.49 16.89 14.20
CA SER A 164 14.79 16.12 12.99
C SER A 164 13.71 16.25 11.93
N TYR A 165 14.06 16.77 10.77
CA TYR A 165 13.20 16.73 9.59
C TYR A 165 13.03 15.31 9.03
N GLY A 166 13.97 14.41 9.34
CA GLY A 166 13.87 12.99 8.98
C GLY A 166 12.80 12.21 9.76
N SER A 167 12.15 12.82 10.75
CA SER A 167 11.06 12.18 11.51
C SER A 167 9.85 11.81 10.65
N LEU A 168 9.65 12.47 9.49
CA LEU A 168 8.55 12.14 8.56
C LEU A 168 8.66 10.71 8.01
N TYR A 169 9.87 10.16 7.88
CA TYR A 169 10.06 8.75 7.50
C TYR A 169 9.46 7.76 8.51
N ALA A 170 9.35 8.18 9.78
CA ALA A 170 8.73 7.37 10.82
C ALA A 170 7.19 7.41 10.78
N LEU A 171 6.58 8.22 9.91
CA LEU A 171 5.13 8.43 9.80
C LEU A 171 4.54 7.80 8.52
N THR A 172 5.19 6.75 8.00
CA THR A 172 4.78 6.04 6.77
C THR A 172 4.02 4.74 7.03
N PHE A 173 3.75 4.41 8.30
CA PHE A 173 3.00 3.22 8.70
C PHE A 173 1.52 3.34 8.31
N PRO A 174 0.82 2.20 8.07
CA PRO A 174 -0.60 2.19 7.75
C PRO A 174 -1.45 2.79 8.87
N ILE A 175 -2.41 3.65 8.52
CA ILE A 175 -3.42 4.14 9.47
C ILE A 175 -4.66 3.26 9.37
N LEU A 176 -5.17 2.84 10.52
CA LEU A 176 -6.30 1.92 10.64
C LEU A 176 -7.46 2.58 11.41
N PRO A 177 -8.72 2.15 11.17
CA PRO A 177 -9.83 2.58 12.02
C PRO A 177 -9.55 2.22 13.48
N ALA A 178 -9.80 3.12 14.40
CA ALA A 178 -9.57 2.92 15.83
C ALA A 178 -10.22 1.65 16.38
N SER A 179 -11.39 1.28 15.86
CA SER A 179 -12.10 0.05 16.23
C SER A 179 -11.52 -1.23 15.64
N GLN A 180 -10.54 -1.15 14.74
CA GLN A 180 -10.03 -2.29 13.97
C GLN A 180 -8.51 -2.44 14.00
N VAL A 181 -7.79 -1.71 14.86
CA VAL A 181 -6.31 -1.70 14.88
C VAL A 181 -5.68 -3.09 15.06
N ALA A 182 -6.35 -4.00 15.76
CA ALA A 182 -5.92 -5.38 16.00
C ALA A 182 -6.71 -6.42 15.18
N ALA A 183 -7.57 -5.99 14.26
CA ALA A 183 -8.39 -6.90 13.47
C ALA A 183 -7.61 -7.56 12.33
N ASP A 184 -8.03 -8.76 11.92
CA ASP A 184 -7.62 -9.33 10.66
C ASP A 184 -8.32 -8.59 9.51
N MET A 185 -7.58 -8.24 8.45
CA MET A 185 -8.09 -7.52 7.28
C MET A 185 -8.90 -6.26 7.65
N PRO A 186 -8.35 -5.33 8.46
CA PRO A 186 -9.06 -4.11 8.79
C PRO A 186 -9.37 -3.28 7.54
N ALA A 187 -10.34 -2.37 7.63
CA ALA A 187 -10.61 -1.44 6.54
C ALA A 187 -9.41 -0.51 6.33
N GLY A 188 -8.98 -0.36 5.08
CA GLY A 188 -7.94 0.60 4.67
C GLY A 188 -8.54 1.85 4.06
N THR A 189 -7.69 2.75 3.59
CA THR A 189 -8.05 3.97 2.85
C THR A 189 -7.63 3.92 1.39
N GLY A 190 -6.91 2.88 0.99
CA GLY A 190 -6.19 2.80 -0.28
C GLY A 190 -7.05 2.57 -1.52
N PRO A 191 -6.39 2.51 -2.70
CA PRO A 191 -7.05 2.34 -4.00
C PRO A 191 -7.73 0.99 -4.18
N TYR A 192 -7.40 -0.02 -3.39
CA TYR A 192 -8.01 -1.34 -3.43
C TYR A 192 -8.55 -1.76 -2.07
N LYS A 193 -9.61 -2.56 -2.10
CA LYS A 193 -10.25 -3.20 -0.93
C LYS A 193 -10.09 -4.71 -1.01
N TYR A 194 -10.10 -5.37 0.14
CA TYR A 194 -10.22 -6.83 0.16
C TYR A 194 -11.55 -7.27 -0.43
N ASP A 195 -11.48 -8.26 -1.32
CA ASP A 195 -12.62 -8.99 -1.87
C ASP A 195 -12.68 -10.42 -1.32
N GLY A 196 -11.54 -10.97 -0.92
CA GLY A 196 -11.43 -12.28 -0.28
C GLY A 196 -9.99 -12.65 0.07
N TYR A 197 -9.88 -13.66 0.92
CA TYR A 197 -8.62 -14.31 1.26
C TYR A 197 -8.86 -15.81 1.49
N GLU A 198 -8.08 -16.63 0.82
CA GLU A 198 -8.01 -18.07 1.03
C GLU A 198 -6.59 -18.40 1.50
N GLN A 199 -6.51 -18.92 2.71
CA GLN A 199 -5.24 -19.19 3.39
C GLN A 199 -4.36 -20.14 2.56
N GLY A 200 -3.08 -19.78 2.39
CA GLY A 200 -2.12 -20.54 1.60
C GLY A 200 -2.38 -20.54 0.08
N SER A 201 -3.39 -19.82 -0.41
CA SER A 201 -3.80 -19.85 -1.82
C SER A 201 -3.73 -18.48 -2.48
N ALA A 202 -4.61 -17.55 -2.08
CA ALA A 202 -4.66 -16.25 -2.72
C ALA A 202 -5.32 -15.16 -1.87
N ILE A 203 -4.99 -13.92 -2.19
CA ILE A 203 -5.66 -12.70 -1.73
C ILE A 203 -6.31 -12.05 -2.94
N TRP A 204 -7.58 -11.69 -2.83
CA TRP A 204 -8.31 -10.97 -3.87
C TRP A 204 -8.57 -9.54 -3.43
N LEU A 205 -8.30 -8.62 -4.33
CA LEU A 205 -8.55 -7.20 -4.14
C LEU A 205 -9.45 -6.67 -5.27
N THR A 206 -10.36 -5.78 -4.92
CA THR A 206 -11.21 -5.05 -5.86
C THR A 206 -10.91 -3.55 -5.77
N ALA A 207 -11.00 -2.86 -6.89
CA ALA A 207 -10.77 -1.42 -6.95
C ALA A 207 -11.76 -0.65 -6.06
N ASN A 208 -11.26 0.33 -5.33
CA ASN A 208 -12.07 1.26 -4.55
C ASN A 208 -12.49 2.44 -5.42
N ASP A 209 -13.73 2.43 -5.94
CA ASP A 209 -14.26 3.52 -6.75
C ASP A 209 -14.42 4.83 -5.97
N GLY A 210 -14.51 4.75 -4.65
CA GLY A 210 -14.58 5.91 -3.76
C GLY A 210 -13.22 6.37 -3.23
N TRP A 211 -12.12 5.90 -3.81
CA TRP A 211 -10.81 6.36 -3.39
C TRP A 211 -10.64 7.87 -3.65
N TRP A 212 -10.08 8.56 -2.73
CA TRP A 212 -9.91 10.02 -2.72
C TRP A 212 -9.04 10.57 -3.86
N ASN A 213 -8.30 9.72 -4.54
CA ASN A 213 -7.51 10.05 -5.73
C ASN A 213 -8.13 9.40 -6.98
N LEU A 214 -7.39 9.33 -8.08
CA LEU A 214 -7.86 8.76 -9.34
C LEU A 214 -8.11 7.24 -9.19
N PRO A 215 -9.33 6.76 -9.47
CA PRO A 215 -9.64 5.33 -9.34
C PRO A 215 -8.72 4.45 -10.18
N PRO A 216 -8.33 3.27 -9.68
CA PRO A 216 -7.51 2.34 -10.42
C PRO A 216 -8.18 1.88 -11.73
N GLN A 217 -7.40 1.77 -12.80
CA GLN A 217 -7.89 1.23 -14.07
C GLN A 217 -8.07 -0.29 -14.04
N VAL A 218 -7.20 -1.00 -13.29
CA VAL A 218 -7.34 -2.44 -13.04
C VAL A 218 -8.40 -2.64 -11.97
N ARG A 219 -9.47 -3.40 -12.30
CA ARG A 219 -10.61 -3.58 -11.39
C ARG A 219 -10.38 -4.63 -10.32
N TYR A 220 -9.65 -5.70 -10.67
CA TYR A 220 -9.43 -6.85 -9.82
C TYR A 220 -7.95 -7.21 -9.78
N VAL A 221 -7.44 -7.47 -8.60
CA VAL A 221 -6.09 -8.01 -8.40
C VAL A 221 -6.21 -9.33 -7.65
N ARG A 222 -5.62 -10.38 -8.21
CA ARG A 222 -5.47 -11.66 -7.55
C ARG A 222 -4.00 -11.87 -7.22
N ALA A 223 -3.65 -11.89 -5.94
CA ALA A 223 -2.30 -12.24 -5.49
C ALA A 223 -2.28 -13.72 -5.09
N SER A 224 -1.67 -14.56 -5.93
CA SER A 224 -1.49 -15.99 -5.67
C SER A 224 -0.29 -16.22 -4.78
N ILE A 225 -0.46 -17.01 -3.73
CA ILE A 225 0.56 -17.29 -2.72
C ILE A 225 1.37 -18.52 -3.15
N TYR A 226 2.68 -18.41 -3.06
CA TYR A 226 3.64 -19.48 -3.35
C TYR A 226 4.64 -19.60 -2.20
N ASP A 227 5.09 -20.81 -1.89
CA ASP A 227 6.06 -21.06 -0.82
C ASP A 227 7.46 -20.58 -1.17
N THR A 228 7.78 -20.54 -2.47
CA THR A 228 9.13 -20.21 -2.92
C THR A 228 9.13 -19.25 -4.12
N ALA A 229 10.19 -18.46 -4.23
CA ALA A 229 10.41 -17.60 -5.39
C ALA A 229 10.51 -18.37 -6.70
N GLU A 230 10.95 -19.63 -6.67
CA GLU A 230 11.04 -20.46 -7.87
C GLU A 230 9.66 -20.94 -8.35
N GLN A 231 8.77 -21.30 -7.44
CA GLN A 231 7.37 -21.60 -7.77
C GLN A 231 6.68 -20.36 -8.38
N ALA A 232 6.89 -19.17 -7.78
CA ALA A 232 6.35 -17.92 -8.30
C ALA A 232 6.86 -17.60 -9.71
N LEU A 233 8.16 -17.84 -9.99
CA LEU A 233 8.72 -17.68 -11.34
C LEU A 233 8.17 -18.72 -12.31
N ASN A 234 8.00 -19.97 -11.90
CA ASN A 234 7.41 -21.01 -12.76
C ASN A 234 5.95 -20.67 -13.11
N ALA A 235 5.18 -20.08 -12.18
CA ALA A 235 3.84 -19.60 -12.47
C ALA A 235 3.85 -18.47 -13.52
N PHE A 236 4.83 -17.58 -13.47
CA PHE A 236 5.03 -16.56 -14.49
C PHE A 236 5.43 -17.17 -15.84
N ASP A 237 6.35 -18.12 -15.89
CA ASP A 237 6.77 -18.82 -17.09
C ASP A 237 5.62 -19.55 -17.80
N THR A 238 4.70 -20.12 -17.01
CA THR A 238 3.51 -20.81 -17.53
C THR A 238 2.35 -19.88 -17.78
N GLN A 239 2.54 -18.55 -17.65
CA GLN A 239 1.51 -17.52 -17.82
C GLN A 239 0.31 -17.70 -16.88
N SER A 240 0.51 -18.33 -15.73
CA SER A 240 -0.50 -18.46 -14.68
C SER A 240 -0.66 -17.17 -13.86
N VAL A 241 0.34 -16.30 -13.91
CA VAL A 241 0.35 -14.94 -13.34
C VAL A 241 0.96 -13.95 -14.33
N ASP A 242 0.51 -12.68 -14.24
CA ASP A 242 0.98 -11.59 -15.08
C ASP A 242 2.24 -10.93 -14.53
N ILE A 243 2.40 -10.95 -13.20
CA ILE A 243 3.53 -10.35 -12.49
C ILE A 243 4.08 -11.34 -11.47
N ALA A 244 5.40 -11.48 -11.42
CA ALA A 244 6.10 -12.14 -10.33
C ALA A 244 7.19 -11.23 -9.76
N MET A 245 7.18 -11.05 -8.45
CA MET A 245 8.28 -10.40 -7.73
C MET A 245 9.26 -11.47 -7.29
N THR A 246 10.52 -11.35 -7.72
CA THR A 246 11.53 -12.33 -7.37
C THR A 246 12.88 -11.69 -7.14
N ARG A 247 13.66 -12.29 -6.25
CA ARG A 247 15.09 -12.03 -6.05
C ARG A 247 15.96 -13.18 -6.55
N SER A 248 15.34 -14.15 -7.20
CA SER A 248 16.10 -15.29 -7.73
C SER A 248 17.11 -14.81 -8.77
N ILE A 249 18.32 -15.35 -8.70
CA ILE A 249 19.36 -15.15 -9.72
C ILE A 249 18.86 -15.56 -11.11
N ASN A 250 17.92 -16.48 -11.18
CA ASN A 250 17.30 -16.95 -12.41
C ASN A 250 16.45 -15.88 -13.11
N ALA A 251 16.08 -14.79 -12.41
CA ALA A 251 15.35 -13.66 -13.03
C ALA A 251 16.16 -12.97 -14.13
N SER A 252 17.49 -13.09 -14.11
CA SER A 252 18.37 -12.53 -15.15
C SER A 252 18.08 -13.07 -16.55
N ARG A 253 17.49 -14.24 -16.67
CA ARG A 253 17.07 -14.85 -17.97
C ARG A 253 15.98 -14.03 -18.68
N TYR A 254 15.27 -13.17 -17.96
CA TYR A 254 14.20 -12.33 -18.50
C TYR A 254 14.70 -10.94 -18.93
N SER A 255 15.97 -10.60 -18.62
CA SER A 255 16.53 -9.31 -18.98
C SER A 255 16.64 -9.20 -20.52
N GLY A 256 15.80 -8.36 -21.14
CA GLY A 256 15.79 -8.09 -22.58
C GLY A 256 14.62 -8.69 -23.37
N SER A 257 13.80 -9.55 -22.79
CA SER A 257 12.62 -10.14 -23.47
C SER A 257 11.28 -9.67 -22.91
N LEU A 258 11.27 -8.98 -21.76
CA LEU A 258 10.08 -8.50 -21.04
C LEU A 258 10.30 -7.12 -20.46
N ASN A 259 9.23 -6.42 -20.12
CA ASN A 259 9.29 -5.20 -19.34
C ASN A 259 9.76 -5.53 -17.91
N THR A 260 11.07 -5.60 -17.73
CA THR A 260 11.69 -5.87 -16.43
C THR A 260 11.87 -4.54 -15.72
N PHE A 261 11.11 -4.31 -14.63
CA PHE A 261 11.38 -3.22 -13.72
C PHE A 261 12.36 -3.72 -12.66
N SER A 262 13.59 -3.23 -12.66
CA SER A 262 14.51 -3.48 -11.55
C SER A 262 14.42 -2.35 -10.56
N ILE A 263 13.95 -2.65 -9.35
CA ILE A 263 14.04 -1.74 -8.22
C ILE A 263 15.39 -1.99 -7.57
N THR A 264 16.34 -1.08 -7.75
CA THR A 264 17.62 -1.14 -7.06
C THR A 264 17.43 -0.63 -5.63
N ALA A 265 17.20 -1.54 -4.69
CA ALA A 265 17.34 -1.19 -3.28
C ALA A 265 18.82 -0.86 -3.03
N ARG A 266 19.13 0.38 -2.59
CA ARG A 266 20.46 0.70 -2.09
C ARG A 266 20.70 -0.12 -0.82
N THR A 267 21.37 -1.25 -0.94
CA THR A 267 22.03 -1.90 0.20
C THR A 267 23.21 -1.01 0.60
N ARG A 268 23.17 -0.39 1.78
CA ARG A 268 24.38 0.04 2.44
C ARG A 268 25.17 -1.23 2.76
N GLN A 269 26.21 -1.53 2.00
CA GLN A 269 27.27 -2.39 2.48
C GLN A 269 27.97 -1.64 3.62
N LEU A 270 27.78 -2.12 4.84
CA LEU A 270 28.70 -1.84 5.92
C LEU A 270 29.97 -2.65 5.60
N GLU A 271 30.99 -2.00 5.07
CA GLU A 271 32.33 -2.53 5.12
C GLU A 271 32.76 -2.56 6.61
N VAL A 272 32.97 -3.76 7.11
CA VAL A 272 33.55 -4.00 8.42
C VAL A 272 35.08 -3.98 8.30
#